data_bf8eb5132e7dc17e695ae0f7e0ef080f
#
_entry.id   bf8eb5132e7dc17e695ae0f7e0ef080f
#
_cell.length_a   1.000
_cell.length_b   1.000
_cell.length_c   1.000
_cell.angle_alpha   90.00
_cell.angle_beta   90.00
_cell.angle_gamma   90.00
#
_symmetry.space_group_name_H-M   'P 1'
#
loop_
_entity.id
_entity.type
_entity.pdbx_description
1 polymer ?
#
loop_
_entity_poly.entity_id
_entity_poly.type
_entity_poly.pdbx_seq_one_letter_code
_entity_poly.pdbx_strand_id
1 'polypeptide(L)'
;EDAWCDPKHIDLCAAPDMEYEPADGWVLFFDGSKSDDSTALVGCRLSDGHVVTLGIWAKPQGARGVGWIVPRTEVDERVRHVLDAWDVKALWADPSHAKDDDSTSYWQAIIDGWHQDYGRSLVLWAVAGGPNKHSTMWDMASPKRVEAFTAAAEQAEADLRSSAEVAAAGDPEGRTVTHDNHPALVAHLKHARRSPNRYGVSVWKGHRESSRKIDLAVCLIGARMLRRQFLNTTATRKTGKQAGRAW
;
A
#
# COMPACT_ATOMS: atom_id res chain seq x y z
N GLU A 1 -14.77 18.14 -9.08
CA GLU A 1 -13.53 17.33 -9.15
C GLU A 1 -13.91 15.86 -9.25
N ASP A 2 -13.38 15.18 -10.26
CA ASP A 2 -13.76 13.81 -10.55
C ASP A 2 -13.23 12.84 -9.49
N ALA A 3 -14.11 11.99 -8.95
CA ALA A 3 -13.71 10.90 -8.07
C ALA A 3 -12.70 10.00 -8.80
N TRP A 4 -11.71 9.50 -8.09
CA TRP A 4 -10.76 8.54 -8.67
C TRP A 4 -11.43 7.22 -9.03
N CYS A 5 -12.29 6.71 -8.15
CA CYS A 5 -13.10 5.51 -8.36
C CYS A 5 -14.55 5.80 -7.98
N ASP A 6 -15.50 5.18 -8.68
CA ASP A 6 -16.92 5.29 -8.33
C ASP A 6 -17.15 4.74 -6.90
N PRO A 7 -17.79 5.49 -5.99
CA PRO A 7 -18.11 5.01 -4.65
C PRO A 7 -18.85 3.68 -4.62
N LYS A 8 -19.71 3.41 -5.61
CA LYS A 8 -20.42 2.13 -5.72
C LYS A 8 -19.49 0.95 -5.98
N HIS A 9 -18.43 1.16 -6.79
CA HIS A 9 -17.43 0.12 -7.04
C HIS A 9 -16.67 -0.23 -5.76
N ILE A 10 -16.32 0.79 -4.96
CA ILE A 10 -15.68 0.59 -3.65
C ILE A 10 -16.59 -0.25 -2.76
N ASP A 11 -17.88 0.14 -2.61
CA ASP A 11 -18.83 -0.55 -1.74
C ASP A 11 -19.08 -2.01 -2.17
N LEU A 12 -19.15 -2.29 -3.49
CA LEU A 12 -19.31 -3.65 -4.03
C LEU A 12 -18.08 -4.54 -3.88
N CYS A 13 -16.90 -3.95 -3.68
CA CYS A 13 -15.68 -4.70 -3.37
C CYS A 13 -15.50 -5.00 -1.88
N ALA A 14 -16.39 -4.50 -1.01
CA ALA A 14 -16.34 -4.79 0.42
C ALA A 14 -16.59 -6.28 0.69
N ALA A 15 -15.78 -6.88 1.56
CA ALA A 15 -15.87 -8.26 2.00
C ALA A 15 -15.45 -8.36 3.48
N PRO A 16 -16.23 -7.74 4.41
CA PRO A 16 -15.85 -7.66 5.82
C PRO A 16 -15.83 -9.02 6.52
N ASP A 17 -16.57 -9.99 6.00
CA ASP A 17 -16.68 -11.34 6.56
C ASP A 17 -15.69 -12.33 5.93
N MET A 18 -14.80 -11.84 5.03
CA MET A 18 -13.78 -12.69 4.43
C MET A 18 -12.73 -13.09 5.46
N GLU A 19 -12.65 -14.37 5.75
CA GLU A 19 -11.66 -14.93 6.66
C GLU A 19 -10.26 -14.86 6.03
N TYR A 20 -9.26 -14.60 6.85
CA TYR A 20 -7.85 -14.63 6.49
C TYR A 20 -6.98 -15.01 7.68
N GLU A 21 -5.83 -15.59 7.39
CA GLU A 21 -4.86 -16.02 8.39
C GLU A 21 -3.51 -15.30 8.18
N PRO A 22 -2.75 -15.05 9.24
CA PRO A 22 -1.38 -14.53 9.13
C PRO A 22 -0.49 -15.35 8.19
N ALA A 23 -0.71 -16.65 8.07
CA ALA A 23 0.06 -17.57 7.24
C ALA A 23 -0.32 -17.59 5.74
N ASP A 24 -1.33 -16.83 5.31
CA ASP A 24 -1.84 -16.86 3.92
C ASP A 24 -0.86 -16.33 2.85
N GLY A 25 0.23 -15.72 3.26
CA GLY A 25 1.17 -15.04 2.37
C GLY A 25 0.70 -13.62 2.01
N TRP A 26 1.51 -12.63 2.40
CA TRP A 26 1.14 -11.22 2.34
C TRP A 26 2.24 -10.36 1.73
N VAL A 27 1.82 -9.28 1.10
CA VAL A 27 2.67 -8.12 0.79
C VAL A 27 2.11 -6.89 1.47
N LEU A 28 2.98 -6.01 1.96
CA LEU A 28 2.61 -4.84 2.74
C LEU A 28 3.06 -3.56 2.03
N PHE A 29 2.25 -2.52 2.12
CA PHE A 29 2.64 -1.18 1.75
C PHE A 29 2.42 -0.20 2.91
N PHE A 30 3.42 0.63 3.15
CA PHE A 30 3.44 1.64 4.21
C PHE A 30 3.58 3.03 3.60
N ASP A 31 2.77 3.96 4.07
CA ASP A 31 2.84 5.39 3.73
C ASP A 31 3.04 6.19 5.02
N GLY A 32 4.21 6.81 5.15
CA GLY A 32 4.61 7.55 6.34
C GLY A 32 4.27 9.04 6.25
N SER A 33 3.79 9.60 7.35
CA SER A 33 3.57 11.04 7.50
C SER A 33 4.12 11.52 8.84
N LYS A 34 4.28 12.83 9.04
CA LYS A 34 4.75 13.39 10.32
C LYS A 34 3.61 13.96 11.16
N SER A 35 2.72 14.74 10.59
CA SER A 35 1.75 15.52 11.37
C SER A 35 0.37 15.68 10.74
N ASP A 36 0.27 16.07 9.48
CA ASP A 36 -1.02 16.47 8.91
C ASP A 36 -1.72 15.35 8.14
N ASP A 37 -1.00 14.56 7.37
CA ASP A 37 -1.53 13.38 6.71
C ASP A 37 -1.50 12.18 7.65
N SER A 38 -2.25 11.14 7.33
CA SER A 38 -2.25 9.92 8.13
C SER A 38 -1.04 9.07 7.78
N THR A 39 -0.52 8.34 8.77
CA THR A 39 0.40 7.22 8.51
C THR A 39 -0.43 5.96 8.38
N ALA A 40 -0.15 5.14 7.38
CA ALA A 40 -0.97 3.99 7.04
C ALA A 40 -0.15 2.74 6.73
N LEU A 41 -0.69 1.57 7.09
CA LEU A 41 -0.16 0.26 6.76
C LEU A 41 -1.29 -0.62 6.22
N VAL A 42 -1.10 -1.17 5.03
CA VAL A 42 -2.06 -2.04 4.36
C VAL A 42 -1.40 -3.33 3.93
N GLY A 43 -2.08 -4.46 4.14
CA GLY A 43 -1.71 -5.77 3.63
C GLY A 43 -2.56 -6.18 2.42
N CYS A 44 -1.94 -6.83 1.45
CA CYS A 44 -2.65 -7.47 0.33
C CYS A 44 -2.29 -8.95 0.31
N ARG A 45 -3.31 -9.82 0.39
CA ARG A 45 -3.14 -11.26 0.36
C ARG A 45 -2.70 -11.72 -1.03
N LEU A 46 -1.71 -12.61 -1.07
CA LEU A 46 -1.13 -13.04 -2.35
C LEU A 46 -2.08 -13.91 -3.17
N SER A 47 -2.86 -14.77 -2.53
CA SER A 47 -3.72 -15.75 -3.21
C SER A 47 -4.81 -15.10 -4.05
N ASP A 48 -5.55 -14.14 -3.52
CA ASP A 48 -6.77 -13.58 -4.12
C ASP A 48 -6.79 -12.04 -4.22
N GLY A 49 -5.82 -11.37 -3.61
CA GLY A 49 -5.75 -9.91 -3.63
C GLY A 49 -6.67 -9.22 -2.61
N HIS A 50 -7.16 -9.94 -1.60
CA HIS A 50 -7.89 -9.34 -0.48
C HIS A 50 -7.01 -8.34 0.27
N VAL A 51 -7.55 -7.16 0.54
CA VAL A 51 -6.85 -6.04 1.18
C VAL A 51 -7.34 -5.84 2.59
N VAL A 52 -6.41 -5.75 3.54
CA VAL A 52 -6.71 -5.52 4.96
C VAL A 52 -5.99 -4.30 5.49
N THR A 53 -6.67 -3.52 6.33
CA THR A 53 -6.12 -2.36 7.02
C THR A 53 -5.39 -2.83 8.27
N LEU A 54 -4.06 -2.76 8.26
CA LEU A 54 -3.22 -3.23 9.35
C LEU A 54 -2.87 -2.13 10.37
N GLY A 55 -2.96 -0.88 9.96
CA GLY A 55 -2.75 0.28 10.82
C GLY A 55 -3.12 1.60 10.16
N ILE A 56 -3.64 2.51 10.96
CA ILE A 56 -3.92 3.90 10.59
C ILE A 56 -3.68 4.80 11.81
N TRP A 57 -2.84 5.80 11.65
CA TRP A 57 -2.50 6.80 12.68
C TRP A 57 -2.80 8.17 12.10
N ALA A 58 -3.92 8.73 12.53
CA ALA A 58 -4.45 9.99 12.02
C ALA A 58 -4.48 11.05 13.11
N LYS A 59 -4.22 12.30 12.73
CA LYS A 59 -4.32 13.45 13.62
C LYS A 59 -5.72 13.54 14.23
N PRO A 60 -5.84 13.55 15.57
CA PRO A 60 -7.12 13.69 16.24
C PRO A 60 -7.81 15.01 15.90
N GLN A 61 -9.13 15.02 15.91
CA GLN A 61 -9.92 16.23 15.71
C GLN A 61 -9.87 17.17 16.92
N GLY A 62 -10.01 18.48 16.69
CA GLY A 62 -10.11 19.50 17.72
C GLY A 62 -8.83 19.71 18.54
N ALA A 63 -8.98 20.03 19.82
CA ALA A 63 -7.87 20.41 20.70
C ALA A 63 -6.79 19.32 20.86
N ARG A 64 -7.16 18.04 20.77
CA ARG A 64 -6.22 16.90 20.82
C ARG A 64 -5.29 16.82 19.61
N GLY A 65 -5.64 17.47 18.50
CA GLY A 65 -4.82 17.53 17.30
C GLY A 65 -3.79 18.66 17.30
N VAL A 66 -3.85 19.58 18.27
CA VAL A 66 -2.89 20.70 18.35
C VAL A 66 -1.51 20.15 18.72
N GLY A 67 -0.53 20.41 17.84
CA GLY A 67 0.85 19.91 18.05
C GLY A 67 1.00 18.40 17.90
N TRP A 68 -0.02 17.70 17.35
CA TRP A 68 0.06 16.25 17.17
C TRP A 68 1.16 15.86 16.18
N ILE A 69 1.93 14.89 16.57
CA ILE A 69 2.94 14.22 15.75
C ILE A 69 2.65 12.73 15.82
N VAL A 70 2.81 12.03 14.70
CA VAL A 70 2.57 10.59 14.62
C VAL A 70 3.44 9.85 15.65
N PRO A 71 2.87 8.91 16.42
CA PRO A 71 3.61 8.15 17.44
C PRO A 71 4.48 7.07 16.77
N ARG A 72 5.69 7.44 16.33
CA ARG A 72 6.61 6.54 15.58
C ARG A 72 6.89 5.22 16.27
N THR A 73 7.02 5.22 17.60
CA THR A 73 7.24 3.99 18.36
C THR A 73 6.08 3.01 18.23
N GLU A 74 4.86 3.49 18.37
CA GLU A 74 3.65 2.66 18.20
C GLU A 74 3.53 2.12 16.78
N VAL A 75 3.84 2.95 15.78
CA VAL A 75 3.86 2.54 14.38
C VAL A 75 4.92 1.46 14.13
N ASP A 76 6.15 1.65 14.63
CA ASP A 76 7.24 0.69 14.50
C ASP A 76 6.90 -0.64 15.17
N GLU A 77 6.38 -0.61 16.39
CA GLU A 77 5.91 -1.81 17.12
C GLU A 77 4.84 -2.57 16.32
N ARG A 78 3.88 -1.87 15.72
CA ARG A 78 2.84 -2.50 14.90
C ARG A 78 3.39 -3.13 13.64
N VAL A 79 4.27 -2.45 12.91
CA VAL A 79 4.90 -3.00 11.70
C VAL A 79 5.73 -4.23 12.04
N ARG A 80 6.55 -4.17 13.10
CA ARG A 80 7.35 -5.30 13.58
C ARG A 80 6.48 -6.47 14.01
N HIS A 81 5.42 -6.23 14.74
CA HIS A 81 4.46 -7.27 15.12
C HIS A 81 3.91 -8.02 13.89
N VAL A 82 3.54 -7.29 12.83
CA VAL A 82 3.06 -7.92 11.59
C VAL A 82 4.18 -8.71 10.90
N LEU A 83 5.40 -8.15 10.82
CA LEU A 83 6.55 -8.83 10.21
C LEU A 83 6.97 -10.10 10.98
N ASP A 84 6.79 -10.12 12.30
CA ASP A 84 7.12 -11.27 13.15
C ASP A 84 6.04 -12.37 13.11
N ALA A 85 4.77 -11.97 13.04
CA ALA A 85 3.64 -12.90 13.20
C ALA A 85 3.04 -13.38 11.87
N TRP A 86 3.26 -12.65 10.77
CA TRP A 86 2.63 -12.91 9.47
C TRP A 86 3.64 -13.41 8.44
N ASP A 87 3.18 -14.20 7.48
CA ASP A 87 4.00 -14.65 6.33
C ASP A 87 4.14 -13.51 5.29
N VAL A 88 4.92 -12.49 5.63
CA VAL A 88 5.16 -11.32 4.79
C VAL A 88 6.28 -11.60 3.79
N LYS A 89 5.97 -11.51 2.50
CA LYS A 89 6.94 -11.74 1.41
C LYS A 89 7.62 -10.46 0.92
N ALA A 90 6.97 -9.32 1.09
CA ALA A 90 7.54 -8.01 0.76
C ALA A 90 6.86 -6.91 1.58
N LEU A 91 7.63 -5.91 1.95
CA LEU A 91 7.17 -4.65 2.53
C LEU A 91 7.84 -3.50 1.77
N TRP A 92 7.05 -2.62 1.15
CA TRP A 92 7.56 -1.38 0.59
C TRP A 92 7.00 -0.19 1.35
N ALA A 93 7.88 0.74 1.69
CA ALA A 93 7.58 1.86 2.57
C ALA A 93 7.99 3.18 1.94
N ASP A 94 7.02 4.09 1.80
CA ASP A 94 7.31 5.48 1.45
C ASP A 94 7.74 6.25 2.71
N PRO A 95 8.97 6.82 2.72
CA PRO A 95 9.51 7.52 3.89
C PRO A 95 8.88 8.90 4.10
N SER A 96 8.06 9.38 3.15
CA SER A 96 7.61 10.76 3.11
C SER A 96 8.76 11.79 2.93
N HIS A 97 8.42 13.01 2.56
CA HIS A 97 9.36 14.13 2.53
C HIS A 97 9.45 14.91 3.85
N ALA A 98 8.70 14.48 4.87
CA ALA A 98 8.77 15.10 6.18
C ALA A 98 10.17 14.93 6.79
N LYS A 99 10.67 16.00 7.40
CA LYS A 99 11.98 16.03 8.03
C LYS A 99 11.88 16.32 9.52
N ASP A 100 12.85 15.84 10.27
CA ASP A 100 13.10 16.23 11.64
C ASP A 100 13.85 17.56 11.71
N ASP A 101 14.05 18.08 12.92
CA ASP A 101 14.71 19.36 13.19
C ASP A 101 16.17 19.39 12.71
N ASP A 102 16.82 18.23 12.63
CA ASP A 102 18.17 18.04 12.09
C ASP A 102 18.20 17.84 10.56
N SER A 103 17.07 18.04 9.88
CA SER A 103 16.90 17.86 8.42
C SER A 103 16.98 16.40 7.94
N THR A 104 17.04 15.41 8.81
CA THR A 104 16.93 14.00 8.43
C THR A 104 15.50 13.64 8.05
N SER A 105 15.33 12.63 7.19
CA SER A 105 14.01 12.12 6.87
C SER A 105 13.36 11.51 8.12
N TYR A 106 12.11 11.90 8.41
CA TYR A 106 11.39 11.51 9.61
C TYR A 106 11.28 9.99 9.80
N TRP A 107 11.16 9.24 8.71
CA TRP A 107 10.99 7.78 8.74
C TRP A 107 12.25 6.99 8.39
N GLN A 108 13.32 7.65 7.95
CA GLN A 108 14.52 6.98 7.42
C GLN A 108 15.06 5.91 8.38
N ALA A 109 15.36 6.28 9.62
CA ALA A 109 15.97 5.37 10.59
C ALA A 109 15.10 4.15 10.93
N ILE A 110 13.77 4.33 10.95
CA ILE A 110 12.82 3.26 11.24
C ILE A 110 12.75 2.28 10.05
N ILE A 111 12.65 2.80 8.83
CA ILE A 111 12.60 1.96 7.61
C ILE A 111 13.94 1.25 7.40
N ASP A 112 15.07 1.89 7.70
CA ASP A 112 16.39 1.26 7.70
C ASP A 112 16.47 0.12 8.74
N GLY A 113 15.87 0.31 9.93
CA GLY A 113 15.74 -0.73 10.94
C GLY A 113 14.95 -1.94 10.44
N TRP A 114 13.82 -1.73 9.76
CA TRP A 114 13.07 -2.83 9.14
C TRP A 114 13.89 -3.57 8.08
N HIS A 115 14.67 -2.83 7.29
CA HIS A 115 15.59 -3.45 6.32
C HIS A 115 16.64 -4.32 7.00
N GLN A 116 17.27 -3.82 8.06
CA GLN A 116 18.34 -4.54 8.79
C GLN A 116 17.82 -5.81 9.44
N ASP A 117 16.66 -5.73 10.09
CA ASP A 117 16.13 -6.83 10.88
C ASP A 117 15.39 -7.88 10.03
N TYR A 118 14.64 -7.45 9.01
CA TYR A 118 13.75 -8.32 8.24
C TYR A 118 14.15 -8.50 6.76
N GLY A 119 15.10 -7.74 6.25
CA GLY A 119 15.46 -7.75 4.83
C GLY A 119 15.79 -9.14 4.28
N ARG A 120 16.36 -10.03 5.10
CA ARG A 120 16.72 -11.39 4.68
C ARG A 120 15.50 -12.30 4.49
N SER A 121 14.41 -12.08 5.20
CA SER A 121 13.17 -12.85 5.08
C SER A 121 12.28 -12.35 3.94
N LEU A 122 12.45 -11.09 3.50
CA LEU A 122 11.67 -10.49 2.43
C LEU A 122 12.17 -10.95 1.05
N VAL A 123 11.24 -11.45 0.23
CA VAL A 123 11.55 -12.08 -1.06
C VAL A 123 11.70 -11.07 -2.20
N LEU A 124 10.91 -10.00 -2.17
CA LEU A 124 10.95 -8.95 -3.19
C LEU A 124 11.35 -7.61 -2.55
N TRP A 125 12.54 -7.13 -2.92
CA TRP A 125 13.12 -5.91 -2.39
C TRP A 125 12.68 -4.68 -3.20
N ALA A 126 12.50 -3.56 -2.52
CA ALA A 126 12.16 -2.27 -3.14
C ALA A 126 13.26 -1.77 -4.08
N VAL A 127 14.52 -2.02 -3.74
CA VAL A 127 15.69 -1.80 -4.57
C VAL A 127 16.56 -3.06 -4.51
N ALA A 128 16.50 -3.89 -5.54
CA ALA A 128 17.13 -5.21 -5.53
C ALA A 128 18.63 -5.20 -5.84
N GLY A 129 19.16 -4.15 -6.43
CA GLY A 129 20.55 -4.10 -6.88
C GLY A 129 21.21 -2.75 -6.75
N GLY A 130 22.54 -2.72 -6.97
CA GLY A 130 23.35 -1.52 -6.88
C GLY A 130 23.78 -1.16 -5.46
N PRO A 131 24.48 0.00 -5.29
CA PRO A 131 24.99 0.42 -4.00
C PRO A 131 23.90 0.80 -3.00
N ASN A 132 22.73 1.20 -3.47
CA ASN A 132 21.60 1.63 -2.66
C ASN A 132 20.53 0.54 -2.52
N LYS A 133 20.91 -0.75 -2.61
CA LYS A 133 19.98 -1.87 -2.43
C LYS A 133 19.29 -1.79 -1.07
N HIS A 134 17.96 -1.94 -1.06
CA HIS A 134 17.16 -1.83 0.15
C HIS A 134 15.89 -2.65 0.03
N SER A 135 15.55 -3.44 1.06
CA SER A 135 14.38 -4.31 1.00
C SER A 135 13.06 -3.54 1.07
N THR A 136 13.03 -2.45 1.83
CA THR A 136 11.79 -1.78 2.21
C THR A 136 11.65 -0.34 1.71
N MET A 137 12.74 0.41 1.50
CA MET A 137 12.68 1.83 1.13
C MET A 137 12.15 2.02 -0.30
N TRP A 138 10.95 2.56 -0.43
CA TRP A 138 10.30 2.84 -1.71
C TRP A 138 9.82 4.29 -1.77
N ASP A 139 10.74 5.22 -1.96
CA ASP A 139 10.45 6.66 -2.06
C ASP A 139 9.61 6.97 -3.31
N MET A 140 8.34 7.30 -3.10
CA MET A 140 7.36 7.60 -4.16
C MET A 140 7.72 8.81 -5.01
N ALA A 141 8.57 9.71 -4.54
CA ALA A 141 8.92 10.94 -5.25
C ALA A 141 9.90 10.74 -6.40
N SER A 142 10.59 9.61 -6.47
CA SER A 142 11.50 9.35 -7.57
C SER A 142 10.74 9.23 -8.91
N PRO A 143 11.24 9.78 -10.04
CA PRO A 143 10.50 9.80 -11.31
C PRO A 143 10.00 8.44 -11.79
N LYS A 144 10.83 7.39 -11.68
CA LYS A 144 10.44 6.02 -12.06
C LYS A 144 9.34 5.45 -11.19
N ARG A 145 9.27 5.84 -9.92
CA ARG A 145 8.25 5.39 -8.98
C ARG A 145 6.95 6.18 -9.13
N VAL A 146 7.02 7.46 -9.47
CA VAL A 146 5.86 8.24 -9.89
C VAL A 146 5.18 7.58 -11.10
N GLU A 147 5.95 7.17 -12.11
CA GLU A 147 5.44 6.43 -13.28
C GLU A 147 4.81 5.10 -12.87
N ALA A 148 5.53 4.28 -12.10
CA ALA A 148 5.05 2.97 -11.64
C ALA A 148 3.77 3.10 -10.77
N PHE A 149 3.72 4.08 -9.87
CA PHE A 149 2.56 4.31 -9.01
C PHE A 149 1.36 4.84 -9.80
N THR A 150 1.59 5.69 -10.81
CA THR A 150 0.52 6.19 -11.69
C THR A 150 -0.12 5.04 -12.46
N ALA A 151 0.67 4.16 -13.07
CA ALA A 151 0.16 2.96 -13.73
C ALA A 151 -0.56 2.03 -12.74
N ALA A 152 -0.07 1.93 -11.51
CA ALA A 152 -0.71 1.14 -10.47
C ALA A 152 -2.06 1.72 -10.02
N ALA A 153 -2.19 3.04 -9.98
CA ALA A 153 -3.45 3.71 -9.66
C ALA A 153 -4.53 3.47 -10.73
N GLU A 154 -4.16 3.56 -12.00
CA GLU A 154 -5.07 3.23 -13.12
C GLU A 154 -5.50 1.76 -13.07
N GLN A 155 -4.55 0.85 -12.82
CA GLN A 155 -4.86 -0.57 -12.73
C GLN A 155 -5.73 -0.91 -11.52
N ALA A 156 -5.49 -0.27 -10.37
CA ALA A 156 -6.30 -0.51 -9.17
C ALA A 156 -7.75 0.00 -9.36
N GLU A 157 -7.95 1.12 -10.03
CA GLU A 157 -9.29 1.61 -10.41
C GLU A 157 -9.98 0.61 -11.34
N ALA A 158 -9.30 0.14 -12.38
CA ALA A 158 -9.84 -0.83 -13.31
C ALA A 158 -10.20 -2.17 -12.63
N ASP A 159 -9.36 -2.64 -11.70
CA ASP A 159 -9.61 -3.86 -10.92
C ASP A 159 -10.84 -3.70 -10.01
N LEU A 160 -10.98 -2.55 -9.32
CA LEU A 160 -12.15 -2.25 -8.49
C LEU A 160 -13.43 -2.22 -9.32
N ARG A 161 -13.41 -1.55 -10.46
CA ARG A 161 -14.55 -1.48 -11.39
C ARG A 161 -14.94 -2.88 -11.89
N SER A 162 -13.99 -3.63 -12.41
CA SER A 162 -14.24 -4.99 -12.93
C SER A 162 -14.77 -5.92 -11.84
N SER A 163 -14.21 -5.87 -10.62
CA SER A 163 -14.70 -6.66 -9.48
C SER A 163 -16.11 -6.27 -9.07
N ALA A 164 -16.44 -4.97 -9.09
CA ALA A 164 -17.77 -4.48 -8.81
C ALA A 164 -18.80 -4.93 -9.87
N GLU A 165 -18.43 -4.92 -11.15
CA GLU A 165 -19.27 -5.41 -12.24
C GLU A 165 -19.58 -6.90 -12.10
N VAL A 166 -18.58 -7.71 -11.75
CA VAL A 166 -18.72 -9.15 -11.50
C VAL A 166 -19.64 -9.40 -10.29
N ALA A 167 -19.44 -8.67 -9.19
CA ALA A 167 -20.30 -8.77 -8.00
C ALA A 167 -21.75 -8.36 -8.32
N ALA A 168 -21.96 -7.28 -9.08
CA ALA A 168 -23.29 -6.82 -9.49
C ALA A 168 -24.00 -7.81 -10.43
N ALA A 169 -23.24 -8.60 -11.19
CA ALA A 169 -23.76 -9.69 -12.02
C ALA A 169 -24.14 -10.95 -11.21
N GLY A 170 -23.95 -10.96 -9.89
CA GLY A 170 -24.32 -12.08 -9.02
C GLY A 170 -23.19 -13.08 -8.74
N ASP A 171 -21.94 -12.76 -9.09
CA ASP A 171 -20.76 -13.57 -8.81
C ASP A 171 -19.77 -12.84 -7.88
N PRO A 172 -20.08 -12.68 -6.58
CA PRO A 172 -19.19 -11.99 -5.65
C PRO A 172 -17.86 -12.73 -5.44
N GLU A 173 -17.80 -14.03 -5.70
CA GLU A 173 -16.57 -14.84 -5.58
C GLU A 173 -15.60 -14.60 -6.76
N GLY A 174 -16.09 -14.17 -7.90
CA GLY A 174 -15.28 -13.84 -9.09
C GLY A 174 -14.51 -12.52 -8.98
N ARG A 175 -14.62 -11.78 -7.87
CA ARG A 175 -13.89 -10.53 -7.67
C ARG A 175 -12.38 -10.78 -7.55
N THR A 176 -11.58 -9.95 -8.21
CA THR A 176 -10.12 -10.00 -8.16
C THR A 176 -9.51 -9.00 -7.16
N VAL A 177 -10.34 -8.14 -6.60
CA VAL A 177 -10.02 -7.27 -5.47
C VAL A 177 -11.20 -7.20 -4.52
N THR A 178 -10.91 -7.41 -3.25
CA THR A 178 -11.84 -7.20 -2.14
C THR A 178 -11.12 -6.45 -1.02
N HIS A 179 -11.84 -5.89 -0.08
CA HIS A 179 -11.25 -5.23 1.08
C HIS A 179 -12.10 -5.47 2.36
N ASP A 180 -11.46 -5.27 3.51
CA ASP A 180 -12.00 -5.52 4.86
C ASP A 180 -13.14 -4.58 5.28
N ASN A 181 -13.54 -3.65 4.42
CA ASN A 181 -14.56 -2.64 4.72
C ASN A 181 -14.21 -1.74 5.93
N HIS A 182 -12.92 -1.60 6.27
CA HIS A 182 -12.52 -0.70 7.35
C HIS A 182 -12.99 0.73 7.07
N PRO A 183 -13.68 1.41 8.02
CA PRO A 183 -14.30 2.72 7.76
C PRO A 183 -13.35 3.78 7.23
N ALA A 184 -12.12 3.84 7.76
CA ALA A 184 -11.12 4.78 7.29
C ALA A 184 -10.62 4.44 5.86
N LEU A 185 -10.47 3.16 5.51
CA LEU A 185 -10.10 2.73 4.16
C LEU A 185 -11.16 3.18 3.15
N VAL A 186 -12.42 2.87 3.43
CA VAL A 186 -13.55 3.26 2.56
C VAL A 186 -13.63 4.78 2.41
N ALA A 187 -13.48 5.53 3.50
CA ALA A 187 -13.46 6.99 3.46
C ALA A 187 -12.30 7.52 2.61
N HIS A 188 -11.08 7.02 2.78
CA HIS A 188 -9.90 7.44 2.01
C HIS A 188 -10.03 7.10 0.52
N LEU A 189 -10.59 5.95 0.16
CA LEU A 189 -10.90 5.59 -1.23
C LEU A 189 -11.92 6.55 -1.86
N LYS A 190 -13.00 6.87 -1.14
CA LYS A 190 -14.04 7.82 -1.59
C LYS A 190 -13.54 9.28 -1.64
N HIS A 191 -12.54 9.63 -0.85
CA HIS A 191 -11.91 10.94 -0.87
C HIS A 191 -10.94 11.13 -2.04
N ALA A 192 -10.35 10.06 -2.56
CA ALA A 192 -9.37 10.12 -3.63
C ALA A 192 -9.96 10.75 -4.90
N ARG A 193 -9.20 11.65 -5.51
CA ARG A 193 -9.55 12.37 -6.74
C ARG A 193 -8.56 12.04 -7.83
N ARG A 194 -9.00 12.13 -9.07
CA ARG A 194 -8.15 11.94 -10.26
C ARG A 194 -7.08 13.04 -10.32
N SER A 195 -5.82 12.61 -10.50
CA SER A 195 -4.68 13.50 -10.64
C SER A 195 -3.93 13.19 -11.95
N PRO A 196 -4.31 13.81 -13.07
CA PRO A 196 -3.60 13.64 -14.33
C PRO A 196 -2.14 14.12 -14.22
N ASN A 197 -1.21 13.34 -14.76
CA ASN A 197 0.19 13.70 -14.90
C ASN A 197 0.74 13.17 -16.24
N ARG A 198 2.03 13.40 -16.54
CA ARG A 198 2.63 12.99 -17.81
C ARG A 198 2.65 11.46 -18.05
N TYR A 199 2.37 10.65 -17.04
CA TYR A 199 2.37 9.19 -17.13
C TYR A 199 0.96 8.58 -17.14
N GLY A 200 -0.09 9.39 -16.92
CA GLY A 200 -1.47 8.93 -16.85
C GLY A 200 -2.24 9.60 -15.71
N VAL A 201 -3.12 8.85 -15.04
CA VAL A 201 -3.98 9.35 -13.97
C VAL A 201 -3.61 8.69 -12.64
N SER A 202 -3.06 9.48 -11.73
CA SER A 202 -2.79 9.10 -10.34
C SER A 202 -3.90 9.57 -9.40
N VAL A 203 -3.64 9.57 -8.11
CA VAL A 203 -4.56 10.02 -7.05
C VAL A 203 -4.01 11.21 -6.29
N TRP A 204 -4.91 12.07 -5.80
CA TRP A 204 -4.59 13.15 -4.88
C TRP A 204 -5.80 13.47 -3.98
N LYS A 205 -5.61 14.31 -2.95
CA LYS A 205 -6.65 14.64 -1.96
C LYS A 205 -7.49 15.87 -2.31
N GLY A 206 -7.40 16.37 -3.54
CA GLY A 206 -8.15 17.52 -4.05
C GLY A 206 -7.51 18.87 -3.69
N HIS A 207 -7.09 19.08 -2.45
CA HIS A 207 -6.38 20.27 -1.98
C HIS A 207 -5.25 19.87 -1.03
N ARG A 208 -4.14 20.60 -1.06
CA ARG A 208 -2.96 20.30 -0.23
C ARG A 208 -3.28 20.30 1.26
N GLU A 209 -4.12 21.21 1.72
CA GLU A 209 -4.57 21.35 3.12
C GLU A 209 -5.91 20.64 3.39
N SER A 210 -6.33 19.74 2.53
CA SER A 210 -7.59 19.02 2.69
C SER A 210 -7.61 18.20 3.98
N SER A 211 -8.70 18.31 4.73
CA SER A 211 -9.00 17.40 5.83
C SER A 211 -9.36 15.98 5.34
N ARG A 212 -9.67 15.84 4.05
CA ARG A 212 -9.95 14.54 3.42
C ARG A 212 -8.65 13.83 3.13
N LYS A 213 -8.38 12.78 3.88
CA LYS A 213 -7.16 11.98 3.75
C LYS A 213 -7.36 10.86 2.73
N ILE A 214 -6.25 10.42 2.12
CA ILE A 214 -6.23 9.36 1.10
C ILE A 214 -5.13 8.31 1.34
N ASP A 215 -4.40 8.39 2.43
CA ASP A 215 -3.20 7.60 2.69
C ASP A 215 -3.46 6.08 2.63
N LEU A 216 -4.62 5.61 3.15
CA LEU A 216 -5.03 4.20 2.99
C LEU A 216 -5.36 3.83 1.53
N ALA A 217 -5.86 4.77 0.72
CA ALA A 217 -6.05 4.53 -0.71
C ALA A 217 -4.69 4.41 -1.43
N VAL A 218 -3.72 5.26 -1.08
CA VAL A 218 -2.33 5.16 -1.55
C VAL A 218 -1.74 3.80 -1.18
N CYS A 219 -1.90 3.37 0.07
CA CYS A 219 -1.43 2.06 0.52
C CYS A 219 -2.12 0.88 -0.18
N LEU A 220 -3.42 0.93 -0.43
CA LEU A 220 -4.13 -0.09 -1.20
C LEU A 220 -3.55 -0.21 -2.62
N ILE A 221 -3.38 0.93 -3.32
CA ILE A 221 -2.77 0.97 -4.65
C ILE A 221 -1.37 0.37 -4.62
N GLY A 222 -0.54 0.79 -3.65
CA GLY A 222 0.83 0.31 -3.47
C GLY A 222 0.90 -1.18 -3.16
N ALA A 223 0.06 -1.69 -2.26
CA ALA A 223 0.04 -3.10 -1.90
C ALA A 223 -0.41 -4.00 -3.07
N ARG A 224 -1.40 -3.55 -3.85
CA ARG A 224 -1.83 -4.27 -5.06
C ARG A 224 -0.77 -4.24 -6.17
N MET A 225 -0.07 -3.12 -6.34
CA MET A 225 1.09 -3.03 -7.23
C MET A 225 2.17 -4.03 -6.83
N LEU A 226 2.53 -4.06 -5.55
CA LEU A 226 3.54 -4.95 -5.00
C LEU A 226 3.15 -6.43 -5.18
N ARG A 227 1.88 -6.76 -4.96
CA ARG A 227 1.35 -8.10 -5.22
C ARG A 227 1.57 -8.51 -6.68
N ARG A 228 1.20 -7.68 -7.65
CA ARG A 228 1.41 -7.96 -9.08
C ARG A 228 2.88 -8.18 -9.41
N GLN A 229 3.76 -7.33 -8.90
CA GLN A 229 5.20 -7.48 -9.12
C GLN A 229 5.75 -8.77 -8.50
N PHE A 230 5.29 -9.12 -7.29
CA PHE A 230 5.69 -10.37 -6.64
C PHE A 230 5.26 -11.59 -7.47
N LEU A 231 4.01 -11.65 -7.91
CA LEU A 231 3.48 -12.77 -8.69
C LEU A 231 4.20 -12.90 -10.04
N ASN A 232 4.47 -11.79 -10.73
CA ASN A 232 5.20 -11.78 -12.00
C ASN A 232 6.66 -12.26 -11.83
N THR A 233 7.34 -11.82 -10.78
CA THR A 233 8.73 -12.22 -10.49
C THR A 233 8.82 -13.72 -10.17
N THR A 234 7.87 -14.25 -9.40
CA THR A 234 7.84 -15.68 -9.04
C THR A 234 7.46 -16.57 -10.22
N ALA A 235 6.56 -16.13 -11.10
CA ALA A 235 6.22 -16.83 -12.34
C ALA A 235 7.44 -16.93 -13.27
N THR A 236 8.16 -15.83 -13.48
CA THR A 236 9.38 -15.81 -14.32
C THR A 236 10.47 -16.73 -13.77
N ARG A 237 10.65 -16.79 -12.44
CA ARG A 237 11.62 -17.72 -11.81
C ARG A 237 11.25 -19.19 -11.99
N LYS A 238 9.96 -19.53 -11.99
CA LYS A 238 9.49 -20.92 -12.24
C LYS A 238 9.74 -21.35 -13.67
N THR A 239 9.43 -20.50 -14.66
CA THR A 239 9.66 -20.80 -16.08
C THR A 239 11.15 -20.91 -16.41
N GLY A 240 12.00 -20.03 -15.88
CA GLY A 240 13.45 -20.10 -16.03
C GLY A 240 14.09 -21.38 -15.48
N LYS A 241 13.59 -21.92 -14.34
CA LYS A 241 14.05 -23.19 -13.79
C LYS A 241 13.61 -24.43 -14.60
N GLN A 242 12.48 -24.36 -15.31
CA GLN A 242 12.05 -25.43 -16.20
C GLN A 242 12.87 -25.47 -17.48
N ALA A 243 13.22 -24.32 -18.06
CA ALA A 243 14.08 -24.23 -19.24
C ALA A 243 15.52 -24.71 -18.98
N GLY A 244 16.04 -24.52 -17.75
CA GLY A 244 17.38 -24.98 -17.35
C GLY A 244 17.51 -26.47 -16.98
N ARG A 245 16.43 -27.26 -17.02
CA ARG A 245 16.44 -28.71 -16.79
C ARG A 245 16.34 -29.55 -18.06
N ALA A 246 16.34 -28.92 -19.24
CA ALA A 246 16.22 -29.58 -20.54
C ALA A 246 17.55 -29.66 -21.30
N TRP A 247 18.70 -29.84 -20.60
CA TRP A 247 20.02 -30.18 -21.18
C TRP A 247 20.68 -31.25 -20.36
#